data_20d913c9ead6183ff6986ed3e054895b
#
_entry.id   20d913c9ead6183ff6986ed3e054895b
#
_cell.length_a   1.000
_cell.length_b   1.000
_cell.length_c   1.000
_cell.angle_alpha   90.00
_cell.angle_beta   90.00
_cell.angle_gamma   90.00
#
_symmetry.space_group_name_H-M   'P 1'
#
loop_
_entity.id
_entity.type
_entity.pdbx_description
1 polymer ?
#
loop_
_entity_poly.entity_id
_entity_poly.type
_entity_poly.pdbx_seq_one_letter_code
_entity_poly.pdbx_strand_id
1 'polypeptide(L)'
;ESFINQGSVTNNGTINAESLTNTSSITGNTGSLIISNGGTNSGTISQNIVSITGGTLTNNNSITANEFNNSATISGSGSLTATTGNNSGNITQDNVTINGDYTNTGTITSNNNFTNSGDISGDGGKLIVNNGSNSGSISQDTLETSGTFENTGSIIADITNGGTFTNNGTIGTNQNKAEITNNGTFTNNNSVIASAITNSENKTFTNAGTVVTDTITNNGTLDGNGSITIGGGENSTTGVISQNNITINGNFANNGDMTANNSFSNSADITGGGNLNINNGNNTGNITQGEITVDGKLTNTGGSISAGSIAN
;
A
#
# COMPACT_ATOMS: atom_id res chain seq x y z
N GLU A 1 32.70 -4.88 24.62
CA GLU A 1 33.20 -3.59 25.14
C GLU A 1 32.51 -2.43 24.44
N SER A 2 32.42 -1.27 25.13
CA SER A 2 31.86 -0.05 24.53
C SER A 2 32.83 0.57 23.52
N PHE A 3 32.26 1.01 22.38
CA PHE A 3 33.02 1.78 21.39
C PHE A 3 32.53 3.24 21.42
N ILE A 4 33.42 4.15 21.81
CA ILE A 4 33.13 5.59 21.89
C ILE A 4 33.91 6.32 20.80
N ASN A 5 33.21 6.95 19.85
CA ASN A 5 33.81 7.75 18.81
C ASN A 5 33.41 9.23 18.97
N GLN A 6 34.37 10.08 19.19
CA GLN A 6 34.21 11.54 19.25
C GLN A 6 34.98 12.27 18.13
N GLY A 7 35.69 11.54 17.29
CA GLY A 7 36.47 12.03 16.16
C GLY A 7 36.17 11.22 14.90
N SER A 8 36.94 11.44 13.84
CA SER A 8 36.78 10.68 12.60
C SER A 8 37.48 9.33 12.66
N VAL A 9 36.76 8.26 12.39
CA VAL A 9 37.30 6.91 12.29
C VAL A 9 37.10 6.42 10.84
N THR A 10 38.20 5.99 10.20
CA THR A 10 38.13 5.25 8.95
C THR A 10 38.27 3.76 9.25
N ASN A 11 37.18 3.02 9.10
CA ASN A 11 37.18 1.59 9.36
C ASN A 11 37.05 0.82 8.03
N ASN A 12 38.13 0.12 7.67
CA ASN A 12 38.14 -0.80 6.53
C ASN A 12 38.25 -2.28 6.95
N GLY A 13 38.23 -2.52 8.26
CA GLY A 13 38.20 -3.83 8.90
C GLY A 13 36.86 -4.07 9.62
N THR A 14 36.93 -4.65 10.80
CA THR A 14 35.74 -4.94 11.63
C THR A 14 35.82 -4.25 12.98
N ILE A 15 34.79 -3.49 13.30
CA ILE A 15 34.53 -2.98 14.65
C ILE A 15 33.41 -3.83 15.25
N ASN A 16 33.73 -4.55 16.36
CA ASN A 16 32.73 -5.23 17.18
C ASN A 16 32.54 -4.43 18.46
N ALA A 17 31.36 -3.87 18.63
CA ALA A 17 31.01 -3.09 19.82
C ALA A 17 29.83 -3.77 20.55
N GLU A 18 29.99 -3.91 21.87
CA GLU A 18 28.84 -4.26 22.71
C GLU A 18 27.86 -3.08 22.73
N SER A 19 28.37 -1.88 22.97
CA SER A 19 27.59 -0.66 22.85
C SER A 19 28.33 0.43 22.06
N LEU A 20 27.57 1.26 21.32
CA LEU A 20 28.08 2.34 20.51
C LEU A 20 27.74 3.70 21.12
N THR A 21 28.73 4.61 21.19
CA THR A 21 28.47 6.05 21.29
C THR A 21 29.25 6.74 20.16
N ASN A 22 28.52 7.17 19.14
CA ASN A 22 29.10 7.88 18.00
C ASN A 22 28.58 9.31 17.92
N THR A 23 29.47 10.28 18.09
CA THR A 23 29.16 11.72 17.96
C THR A 23 29.81 12.37 16.75
N SER A 24 30.59 11.61 15.97
CA SER A 24 31.29 12.10 14.78
C SER A 24 31.14 11.15 13.63
N SER A 25 32.18 10.82 12.89
CA SER A 25 32.08 9.96 11.71
C SER A 25 32.76 8.60 11.88
N ILE A 26 32.09 7.55 11.47
CA ILE A 26 32.64 6.21 11.25
C ILE A 26 32.43 5.89 9.77
N THR A 27 33.48 5.86 8.97
CA THR A 27 33.39 5.68 7.52
C THR A 27 34.32 4.56 7.06
N GLY A 28 34.04 4.00 5.88
CA GLY A 28 34.88 2.98 5.25
C GLY A 28 34.08 2.10 4.29
N ASN A 29 34.58 1.96 3.07
CA ASN A 29 33.85 1.30 1.99
C ASN A 29 33.90 -0.23 2.05
N THR A 30 34.79 -0.81 2.85
CA THR A 30 34.96 -2.26 3.01
C THR A 30 34.74 -2.71 4.45
N GLY A 31 34.54 -1.77 5.37
CA GLY A 31 34.47 -2.04 6.80
C GLY A 31 33.13 -2.59 7.26
N SER A 32 33.17 -3.26 8.40
CA SER A 32 31.98 -3.76 9.10
C SER A 32 31.88 -3.13 10.49
N LEU A 33 30.66 -2.76 10.89
CA LEU A 33 30.33 -2.30 12.24
C LEU A 33 29.23 -3.22 12.80
N ILE A 34 29.56 -3.92 13.86
CA ILE A 34 28.64 -4.87 14.54
C ILE A 34 28.37 -4.35 15.94
N ILE A 35 27.10 -4.13 16.29
CA ILE A 35 26.65 -3.62 17.58
C ILE A 35 25.74 -4.67 18.23
N SER A 36 26.11 -5.17 19.40
CA SER A 36 25.41 -6.29 20.03
C SER A 36 24.45 -5.90 21.16
N ASN A 37 24.52 -4.67 21.66
CA ASN A 37 23.64 -4.20 22.75
C ASN A 37 23.21 -2.72 22.59
N GLY A 38 23.12 -2.24 21.33
CA GLY A 38 22.60 -0.90 21.04
C GLY A 38 23.55 0.25 21.30
N GLY A 39 23.00 1.39 21.67
CA GLY A 39 23.77 2.61 21.93
C GLY A 39 23.19 3.86 21.26
N THR A 40 24.03 4.83 20.94
CA THR A 40 23.61 6.11 20.35
C THR A 40 24.50 6.47 19.16
N ASN A 41 23.85 6.84 18.05
CA ASN A 41 24.50 7.48 16.92
C ASN A 41 23.96 8.90 16.73
N SER A 42 24.75 9.89 17.02
CA SER A 42 24.49 11.32 16.73
C SER A 42 25.38 11.84 15.61
N GLY A 43 26.26 10.99 15.08
CA GLY A 43 27.15 11.27 13.97
C GLY A 43 26.82 10.44 12.74
N THR A 44 27.73 10.38 11.81
CA THR A 44 27.56 9.62 10.56
C THR A 44 28.15 8.22 10.69
N ILE A 45 27.43 7.21 10.26
CA ILE A 45 27.93 5.86 10.01
C ILE A 45 27.78 5.58 8.51
N SER A 46 28.91 5.28 7.85
CA SER A 46 28.93 4.87 6.44
C SER A 46 29.89 3.70 6.29
N GLN A 47 29.34 2.50 6.21
CA GLN A 47 30.12 1.26 6.20
C GLN A 47 29.60 0.32 5.09
N ASN A 48 30.43 -0.65 4.73
CA ASN A 48 29.98 -1.71 3.84
C ASN A 48 28.91 -2.57 4.52
N ILE A 49 29.15 -2.97 5.77
CA ILE A 49 28.20 -3.77 6.55
C ILE A 49 27.93 -3.04 7.88
N VAL A 50 26.64 -2.91 8.22
CA VAL A 50 26.20 -2.51 9.55
C VAL A 50 25.26 -3.57 10.09
N SER A 51 25.54 -4.10 11.28
CA SER A 51 24.74 -5.14 11.91
C SER A 51 24.37 -4.75 13.33
N ILE A 52 23.07 -4.70 13.63
CA ILE A 52 22.55 -4.44 14.99
C ILE A 52 21.90 -5.73 15.46
N THR A 53 22.53 -6.40 16.42
CA THR A 53 22.13 -7.75 16.83
C THR A 53 21.43 -7.81 18.18
N GLY A 54 21.40 -6.72 18.94
CA GLY A 54 20.70 -6.64 20.22
C GLY A 54 20.60 -5.23 20.77
N GLY A 55 19.77 -5.07 21.79
CA GLY A 55 19.52 -3.79 22.45
C GLY A 55 18.75 -2.78 21.59
N THR A 56 18.93 -1.51 21.92
CA THR A 56 18.34 -0.39 21.13
C THR A 56 19.47 0.54 20.67
N LEU A 57 19.57 0.72 19.35
CA LEU A 57 20.41 1.77 18.78
C LEU A 57 19.54 3.01 18.53
N THR A 58 19.80 4.09 19.25
CA THR A 58 19.19 5.39 18.97
C THR A 58 19.98 6.10 17.87
N ASN A 59 19.44 6.14 16.66
CA ASN A 59 20.05 6.84 15.53
C ASN A 59 19.39 8.19 15.32
N ASN A 60 20.09 9.27 15.64
CA ASN A 60 19.62 10.65 15.48
C ASN A 60 20.29 11.38 14.30
N ASN A 61 21.11 10.69 13.53
CA ASN A 61 21.72 11.25 12.33
C ASN A 61 21.67 10.23 11.19
N SER A 62 22.76 9.83 10.59
CA SER A 62 22.70 8.98 9.40
C SER A 62 23.41 7.64 9.59
N ILE A 63 22.77 6.60 9.07
CA ILE A 63 23.38 5.29 8.82
C ILE A 63 23.22 5.00 7.33
N THR A 64 24.34 4.74 6.66
CA THR A 64 24.40 4.28 5.27
C THR A 64 25.18 2.98 5.23
N ALA A 65 24.62 1.94 4.63
CA ALA A 65 25.28 0.64 4.48
C ALA A 65 24.96 0.03 3.09
N ASN A 66 25.94 -0.69 2.52
CA ASN A 66 25.62 -1.56 1.39
C ASN A 66 24.82 -2.77 1.88
N GLU A 67 25.19 -3.35 3.02
CA GLU A 67 24.43 -4.39 3.69
C GLU A 67 24.05 -3.95 5.10
N PHE A 68 22.75 -3.89 5.39
CA PHE A 68 22.22 -3.49 6.68
C PHE A 68 21.40 -4.60 7.32
N ASN A 69 21.84 -5.13 8.46
CA ASN A 69 21.20 -6.23 9.16
C ASN A 69 20.72 -5.77 10.54
N ASN A 70 19.44 -5.92 10.81
CA ASN A 70 18.85 -5.60 12.10
C ASN A 70 18.00 -6.74 12.65
N SER A 71 18.36 -7.25 13.81
CA SER A 71 17.52 -8.18 14.58
C SER A 71 17.07 -7.58 15.94
N ALA A 72 17.28 -6.29 16.12
CA ALA A 72 17.05 -5.56 17.37
C ALA A 72 16.13 -4.35 17.16
N THR A 73 16.27 -3.32 17.96
CA THR A 73 15.51 -2.07 17.80
C THR A 73 16.41 -0.94 17.34
N ILE A 74 15.99 -0.27 16.28
CA ILE A 74 16.57 1.01 15.88
C ILE A 74 15.50 2.07 16.03
N SER A 75 15.82 3.14 16.73
CA SER A 75 14.93 4.27 17.00
C SER A 75 15.63 5.60 16.74
N GLY A 76 14.89 6.68 16.76
CA GLY A 76 15.43 8.04 16.65
C GLY A 76 14.98 8.77 15.38
N SER A 77 15.37 10.03 15.29
CA SER A 77 14.98 10.94 14.19
C SER A 77 15.96 10.96 13.02
N GLY A 78 16.85 10.00 12.95
CA GLY A 78 17.85 9.94 11.90
C GLY A 78 17.35 9.37 10.58
N SER A 79 18.30 9.04 9.72
CA SER A 79 18.06 8.40 8.43
C SER A 79 18.78 7.06 8.34
N LEU A 80 18.16 6.13 7.62
CA LEU A 80 18.74 4.86 7.24
C LEU A 80 18.71 4.74 5.72
N THR A 81 19.86 4.45 5.13
CA THR A 81 19.98 4.06 3.72
C THR A 81 20.64 2.70 3.64
N ALA A 82 19.96 1.74 3.02
CA ALA A 82 20.46 0.40 2.78
C ALA A 82 20.35 0.01 1.31
N THR A 83 21.34 -0.71 0.80
CA THR A 83 21.22 -1.32 -0.54
C THR A 83 20.68 -2.73 -0.40
N THR A 84 21.25 -3.54 0.50
CA THR A 84 20.80 -4.93 0.75
C THR A 84 20.74 -5.18 2.26
N GLY A 85 20.22 -6.33 2.64
CA GLY A 85 20.24 -6.77 4.02
C GLY A 85 18.93 -7.34 4.52
N ASN A 86 18.78 -7.37 5.84
CA ASN A 86 17.58 -7.90 6.46
C ASN A 86 17.17 -7.15 7.72
N ASN A 87 15.87 -7.13 7.98
CA ASN A 87 15.28 -6.66 9.23
C ASN A 87 14.32 -7.70 9.78
N SER A 88 14.64 -8.25 10.93
CA SER A 88 13.71 -9.08 11.72
C SER A 88 13.27 -8.41 13.03
N GLY A 89 13.82 -7.23 13.30
CA GLY A 89 13.47 -6.40 14.46
C GLY A 89 12.61 -5.19 14.09
N ASN A 90 12.80 -4.10 14.82
CA ASN A 90 12.08 -2.86 14.61
C ASN A 90 13.02 -1.75 14.13
N ILE A 91 12.64 -1.07 13.07
CA ILE A 91 13.29 0.15 12.59
C ILE A 91 12.28 1.29 12.66
N THR A 92 12.61 2.35 13.39
CA THR A 92 11.84 3.60 13.42
C THR A 92 12.78 4.75 13.15
N GLN A 93 12.70 5.35 11.99
CA GLN A 93 13.52 6.48 11.57
C GLN A 93 12.67 7.55 10.88
N ASP A 94 13.16 8.78 10.79
CA ASP A 94 12.47 9.81 10.03
C ASP A 94 12.53 9.50 8.53
N ASN A 95 13.70 9.09 8.03
CA ASN A 95 13.85 8.77 6.63
C ASN A 95 14.41 7.36 6.45
N VAL A 96 13.78 6.56 5.60
CA VAL A 96 14.25 5.21 5.25
C VAL A 96 14.34 5.08 3.74
N THR A 97 15.51 4.67 3.24
CA THR A 97 15.75 4.45 1.80
C THR A 97 16.28 3.04 1.59
N ILE A 98 15.61 2.27 0.76
CA ILE A 98 16.01 0.93 0.32
C ILE A 98 16.27 0.96 -1.19
N ASN A 99 17.49 0.65 -1.59
CA ASN A 99 17.92 0.78 -2.98
C ASN A 99 18.04 -0.54 -3.74
N GLY A 100 18.03 -1.68 -3.05
CA GLY A 100 18.15 -3.02 -3.67
C GLY A 100 17.40 -4.07 -2.85
N ASP A 101 17.83 -5.32 -2.93
CA ASP A 101 17.12 -6.44 -2.32
C ASP A 101 17.21 -6.42 -0.79
N TYR A 102 16.07 -6.30 -0.13
CA TYR A 102 15.99 -6.20 1.32
C TYR A 102 14.90 -7.12 1.89
N THR A 103 15.28 -7.99 2.81
CA THR A 103 14.31 -8.87 3.48
C THR A 103 13.81 -8.22 4.76
N ASN A 104 12.50 -7.94 4.85
CA ASN A 104 11.89 -7.43 6.07
C ASN A 104 10.84 -8.41 6.58
N THR A 105 11.13 -9.03 7.71
CA THR A 105 10.18 -9.88 8.47
C THR A 105 9.76 -9.22 9.79
N GLY A 106 10.27 -8.04 10.06
CA GLY A 106 9.93 -7.20 11.20
C GLY A 106 9.12 -5.98 10.81
N THR A 107 9.31 -4.89 11.53
CA THR A 107 8.61 -3.63 11.25
C THR A 107 9.59 -2.55 10.82
N ILE A 108 9.26 -1.86 9.74
CA ILE A 108 9.93 -0.62 9.32
C ILE A 108 8.91 0.51 9.42
N THR A 109 9.24 1.53 10.23
CA THR A 109 8.47 2.77 10.35
C THR A 109 9.29 3.94 9.83
N SER A 110 8.77 4.66 8.85
CA SER A 110 9.34 5.92 8.38
C SER A 110 8.39 7.07 8.73
N ASN A 111 8.82 7.90 9.67
CA ASN A 111 7.98 8.98 10.20
C ASN A 111 7.87 10.17 9.25
N ASN A 112 8.80 10.30 8.30
CA ASN A 112 8.84 11.41 7.37
C ASN A 112 8.84 10.93 5.91
N ASN A 113 9.96 10.36 5.41
CA ASN A 113 10.03 9.93 4.01
C ASN A 113 10.57 8.50 3.88
N PHE A 114 9.86 7.71 3.10
CA PHE A 114 10.24 6.37 2.70
C PHE A 114 10.51 6.33 1.19
N THR A 115 11.62 5.72 0.79
CA THR A 115 11.93 5.50 -0.63
C THR A 115 12.33 4.05 -0.85
N ASN A 116 11.64 3.37 -1.74
CA ASN A 116 12.03 2.05 -2.21
C ASN A 116 12.28 2.06 -3.71
N SER A 117 13.48 1.71 -4.13
CA SER A 117 13.84 1.47 -5.53
C SER A 117 14.28 0.03 -5.81
N GLY A 118 14.39 -0.79 -4.77
CA GLY A 118 14.74 -2.20 -4.83
C GLY A 118 13.56 -3.14 -4.55
N ASP A 119 13.86 -4.34 -4.15
CA ASP A 119 12.88 -5.35 -3.81
C ASP A 119 12.82 -5.56 -2.29
N ILE A 120 11.72 -5.16 -1.66
CA ILE A 120 11.46 -5.46 -0.25
C ILE A 120 10.56 -6.69 -0.17
N SER A 121 11.06 -7.73 0.47
CA SER A 121 10.34 -9.01 0.62
C SER A 121 10.39 -9.49 2.09
N GLY A 122 9.60 -10.51 2.41
CA GLY A 122 9.62 -11.19 3.71
C GLY A 122 8.22 -11.38 4.27
N ASP A 123 7.93 -12.62 4.69
CA ASP A 123 6.65 -12.98 5.32
C ASP A 123 6.57 -12.38 6.73
N GLY A 124 5.40 -11.86 7.09
CA GLY A 124 5.16 -11.21 8.39
C GLY A 124 5.67 -9.77 8.48
N GLY A 125 6.28 -9.25 7.42
CA GLY A 125 6.84 -7.90 7.41
C GLY A 125 5.81 -6.80 7.34
N LYS A 126 6.09 -5.69 8.02
CA LYS A 126 5.21 -4.52 8.08
C LYS A 126 5.96 -3.24 7.71
N LEU A 127 5.32 -2.44 6.85
CA LEU A 127 5.75 -1.08 6.54
C LEU A 127 4.73 -0.06 7.05
N ILE A 128 5.19 0.93 7.82
CA ILE A 128 4.40 2.06 8.30
C ILE A 128 5.07 3.33 7.77
N VAL A 129 4.39 4.03 6.89
CA VAL A 129 4.99 5.13 6.13
C VAL A 129 4.13 6.38 6.24
N ASN A 130 4.74 7.50 6.61
CA ASN A 130 4.06 8.77 6.50
C ASN A 130 4.02 9.20 5.03
N ASN A 131 5.15 9.68 4.48
CA ASN A 131 5.23 9.95 3.05
C ASN A 131 6.21 8.99 2.39
N GLY A 132 5.97 8.65 1.13
CA GLY A 132 6.92 7.77 0.46
C GLY A 132 6.66 7.52 -1.01
N SER A 133 7.60 6.78 -1.58
CA SER A 133 7.53 6.30 -2.95
C SER A 133 8.07 4.89 -3.08
N ASN A 134 7.43 4.13 -3.95
CA ASN A 134 7.89 2.83 -4.39
C ASN A 134 8.06 2.81 -5.91
N SER A 135 9.27 2.61 -6.38
CA SER A 135 9.56 2.37 -7.80
C SER A 135 10.04 0.94 -8.07
N GLY A 136 10.35 0.20 -7.02
CA GLY A 136 10.72 -1.20 -7.06
C GLY A 136 9.56 -2.13 -6.71
N SER A 137 9.82 -3.15 -5.92
CA SER A 137 8.83 -4.12 -5.47
C SER A 137 8.68 -4.08 -3.94
N ILE A 138 7.46 -4.16 -3.46
CA ILE A 138 7.12 -4.37 -2.05
C ILE A 138 6.29 -5.65 -1.97
N SER A 139 6.78 -6.67 -1.27
CA SER A 139 6.06 -7.89 -0.94
C SER A 139 6.10 -8.07 0.58
N GLN A 140 5.07 -7.59 1.24
CA GLN A 140 4.94 -7.55 2.70
C GLN A 140 3.54 -7.96 3.12
N ASP A 141 3.35 -8.29 4.41
CA ASP A 141 2.00 -8.56 4.90
C ASP A 141 1.16 -7.27 4.89
N THR A 142 1.74 -6.15 5.38
CA THR A 142 0.99 -4.89 5.46
C THR A 142 1.80 -3.68 5.04
N LEU A 143 1.11 -2.74 4.41
CA LEU A 143 1.57 -1.37 4.14
C LEU A 143 0.55 -0.37 4.69
N GLU A 144 0.92 0.38 5.71
CA GLU A 144 0.12 1.48 6.26
C GLU A 144 0.69 2.82 5.81
N THR A 145 -0.16 3.68 5.24
CA THR A 145 0.24 5.02 4.80
C THR A 145 -0.63 6.09 5.45
N SER A 146 -0.02 7.18 5.92
CA SER A 146 -0.74 8.26 6.60
C SER A 146 -0.59 9.64 5.94
N GLY A 147 0.43 9.86 5.14
CA GLY A 147 0.65 11.07 4.33
C GLY A 147 0.48 10.78 2.84
N THR A 148 1.43 11.22 2.03
CA THR A 148 1.40 11.01 0.57
C THR A 148 2.28 9.83 0.18
N PHE A 149 1.71 8.86 -0.54
CA PHE A 149 2.45 7.70 -1.05
C PHE A 149 2.22 7.51 -2.55
N GLU A 150 3.29 7.35 -3.31
CA GLU A 150 3.25 7.07 -4.74
C GLU A 150 3.85 5.68 -5.04
N ASN A 151 3.10 4.86 -5.75
CA ASN A 151 3.58 3.58 -6.28
C ASN A 151 3.70 3.66 -7.80
N THR A 152 4.91 3.51 -8.31
CA THR A 152 5.19 3.32 -9.74
C THR A 152 5.69 1.90 -10.07
N GLY A 153 6.00 1.13 -9.05
CA GLY A 153 6.45 -0.26 -9.11
C GLY A 153 5.35 -1.27 -8.83
N SER A 154 5.65 -2.30 -8.07
CA SER A 154 4.69 -3.32 -7.67
C SER A 154 4.50 -3.39 -6.15
N ILE A 155 3.29 -3.66 -5.71
CA ILE A 155 2.97 -3.90 -4.29
C ILE A 155 2.14 -5.17 -4.18
N ILE A 156 2.59 -6.09 -3.34
CA ILE A 156 1.85 -7.25 -2.84
C ILE A 156 1.79 -7.08 -1.32
N ALA A 157 0.74 -6.48 -0.82
CA ALA A 157 0.51 -6.24 0.60
C ALA A 157 -0.95 -5.88 0.83
N ASP A 158 -1.43 -6.09 2.05
CA ASP A 158 -2.65 -5.45 2.51
C ASP A 158 -2.37 -3.98 2.80
N ILE A 159 -3.22 -3.10 2.26
CA ILE A 159 -2.99 -1.65 2.29
C ILE A 159 -4.03 -0.96 3.17
N THR A 160 -3.56 -0.19 4.15
CA THR A 160 -4.38 0.78 4.87
C THR A 160 -3.92 2.19 4.51
N ASN A 161 -4.74 2.90 3.74
CA ASN A 161 -4.46 4.28 3.37
C ASN A 161 -5.21 5.26 4.27
N GLY A 162 -4.49 6.03 5.08
CA GLY A 162 -5.03 7.13 5.88
C GLY A 162 -4.81 8.52 5.25
N GLY A 163 -3.98 8.60 4.22
CA GLY A 163 -3.58 9.85 3.56
C GLY A 163 -3.97 9.92 2.08
N THR A 164 -3.02 10.26 1.24
CA THR A 164 -3.16 10.28 -0.22
C THR A 164 -2.30 9.18 -0.84
N PHE A 165 -2.92 8.22 -1.48
CA PHE A 165 -2.24 7.13 -2.16
C PHE A 165 -2.45 7.22 -3.67
N THR A 166 -1.37 7.23 -4.44
CA THR A 166 -1.42 7.23 -5.91
C THR A 166 -0.75 5.95 -6.44
N ASN A 167 -1.52 5.14 -7.15
CA ASN A 167 -1.02 3.95 -7.82
C ASN A 167 -0.86 4.19 -9.32
N ASN A 168 0.36 4.32 -9.79
CA ASN A 168 0.75 4.36 -11.20
C ASN A 168 1.35 3.02 -11.66
N GLY A 169 1.56 2.09 -10.73
CA GLY A 169 2.09 0.75 -10.92
C GLY A 169 1.05 -0.33 -10.73
N THR A 170 1.42 -1.44 -10.11
CA THR A 170 0.52 -2.57 -9.87
C THR A 170 0.34 -2.85 -8.39
N ILE A 171 -0.86 -3.22 -7.99
CA ILE A 171 -1.18 -3.67 -6.64
C ILE A 171 -1.88 -5.03 -6.74
N GLY A 172 -1.34 -6.01 -6.04
CA GLY A 172 -1.82 -7.39 -6.03
C GLY A 172 -1.58 -8.15 -7.32
N THR A 173 -1.81 -9.44 -7.26
CA THR A 173 -1.80 -10.38 -8.39
C THR A 173 -2.98 -11.34 -8.26
N ASN A 174 -3.24 -12.15 -9.27
CA ASN A 174 -4.29 -13.19 -9.19
C ASN A 174 -4.04 -14.22 -8.08
N GLN A 175 -2.77 -14.49 -7.75
CA GLN A 175 -2.37 -15.43 -6.69
C GLN A 175 -2.30 -14.76 -5.31
N ASN A 176 -1.87 -13.50 -5.27
CA ASN A 176 -1.70 -12.71 -4.04
C ASN A 176 -2.48 -11.40 -4.17
N LYS A 177 -3.77 -11.47 -3.90
CA LYS A 177 -4.68 -10.32 -3.95
C LYS A 177 -4.49 -9.46 -2.70
N ALA A 178 -4.48 -8.15 -2.88
CA ALA A 178 -4.42 -7.22 -1.76
C ALA A 178 -5.78 -7.07 -1.06
N GLU A 179 -5.78 -6.78 0.23
CA GLU A 179 -6.93 -6.17 0.89
C GLU A 179 -6.67 -4.66 1.03
N ILE A 180 -7.61 -3.82 0.58
CA ILE A 180 -7.43 -2.37 0.58
C ILE A 180 -8.48 -1.71 1.46
N THR A 181 -8.04 -1.00 2.49
CA THR A 181 -8.86 -0.11 3.30
C THR A 181 -8.49 1.33 3.01
N ASN A 182 -9.40 2.06 2.35
CA ASN A 182 -9.22 3.48 2.06
C ASN A 182 -9.93 4.36 3.08
N ASN A 183 -9.15 4.95 3.97
CA ASN A 183 -9.57 5.97 4.95
C ASN A 183 -9.10 7.38 4.55
N GLY A 184 -8.62 7.56 3.35
CA GLY A 184 -8.10 8.80 2.80
C GLY A 184 -8.56 9.05 1.36
N THR A 185 -7.63 9.46 0.52
CA THR A 185 -7.82 9.56 -0.94
C THR A 185 -6.96 8.50 -1.62
N PHE A 186 -7.58 7.67 -2.46
CA PHE A 186 -6.87 6.66 -3.23
C PHE A 186 -7.09 6.91 -4.72
N THR A 187 -6.01 7.03 -5.48
CA THR A 187 -6.05 7.17 -6.94
C THR A 187 -5.38 5.99 -7.60
N ASN A 188 -6.13 5.26 -8.42
CA ASN A 188 -5.60 4.18 -9.25
C ASN A 188 -5.53 4.62 -10.72
N ASN A 189 -4.34 4.75 -11.25
CA ASN A 189 -4.09 5.06 -12.66
C ASN A 189 -3.71 3.83 -13.49
N ASN A 190 -3.45 2.68 -12.87
CA ASN A 190 -3.04 1.47 -13.58
C ASN A 190 -3.82 0.25 -13.08
N SER A 191 -3.25 -0.66 -12.32
CA SER A 191 -3.87 -1.94 -12.01
C SER A 191 -3.98 -2.20 -10.51
N VAL A 192 -5.16 -2.62 -10.08
CA VAL A 192 -5.44 -3.14 -8.74
C VAL A 192 -6.14 -4.48 -8.87
N ILE A 193 -5.59 -5.51 -8.21
CA ILE A 193 -6.22 -6.82 -8.03
C ILE A 193 -6.34 -7.08 -6.53
N ALA A 194 -7.57 -7.05 -6.03
CA ALA A 194 -7.85 -7.12 -4.61
C ALA A 194 -8.78 -8.30 -4.26
N SER A 195 -8.62 -8.85 -3.07
CA SER A 195 -9.58 -9.74 -2.44
C SER A 195 -10.76 -8.94 -1.86
N ALA A 196 -10.44 -7.77 -1.29
CA ALA A 196 -11.45 -6.86 -0.76
C ALA A 196 -11.01 -5.41 -0.92
N ILE A 197 -12.00 -4.53 -1.15
CA ILE A 197 -11.83 -3.08 -1.10
C ILE A 197 -12.89 -2.51 -0.17
N THR A 198 -12.44 -1.80 0.86
CA THR A 198 -13.30 -0.98 1.72
C THR A 198 -12.98 0.49 1.48
N ASN A 199 -13.94 1.24 0.93
CA ASN A 199 -13.86 2.68 0.81
C ASN A 199 -14.73 3.33 1.88
N SER A 200 -14.11 3.97 2.85
CA SER A 200 -14.80 4.52 4.02
C SER A 200 -15.72 5.69 3.67
N GLU A 201 -16.65 5.98 4.55
CA GLU A 201 -17.60 7.08 4.40
C GLU A 201 -16.88 8.42 4.21
N ASN A 202 -17.35 9.24 3.27
CA ASN A 202 -16.76 10.54 2.89
C ASN A 202 -15.32 10.44 2.36
N LYS A 203 -14.89 9.26 1.89
CA LYS A 203 -13.58 9.07 1.27
C LYS A 203 -13.72 8.82 -0.23
N THR A 204 -12.63 9.11 -0.94
CA THR A 204 -12.63 9.01 -2.40
C THR A 204 -11.65 7.95 -2.86
N PHE A 205 -12.14 7.07 -3.73
CA PHE A 205 -11.34 6.14 -4.50
C PHE A 205 -11.54 6.47 -5.99
N THR A 206 -10.58 7.15 -6.58
CA THR A 206 -10.62 7.50 -8.02
C THR A 206 -9.94 6.40 -8.83
N ASN A 207 -10.66 5.78 -9.76
CA ASN A 207 -10.11 4.75 -10.64
C ASN A 207 -10.12 5.22 -12.10
N ALA A 208 -8.94 5.51 -12.63
CA ALA A 208 -8.71 5.77 -14.05
C ALA A 208 -8.19 4.52 -14.80
N GLY A 209 -7.70 3.54 -14.07
CA GLY A 209 -7.15 2.29 -14.58
C GLY A 209 -8.12 1.11 -14.50
N THR A 210 -7.63 -0.03 -14.08
CA THR A 210 -8.42 -1.26 -13.92
C THR A 210 -8.42 -1.69 -12.45
N VAL A 211 -9.60 -2.00 -11.95
CA VAL A 211 -9.81 -2.63 -10.65
C VAL A 211 -10.52 -3.97 -10.84
N VAL A 212 -9.97 -5.02 -10.27
CA VAL A 212 -10.64 -6.32 -10.14
C VAL A 212 -10.67 -6.67 -8.66
N THR A 213 -11.83 -6.87 -8.08
CA THR A 213 -11.99 -7.21 -6.67
C THR A 213 -12.99 -8.33 -6.47
N ASP A 214 -12.69 -9.22 -5.50
CA ASP A 214 -13.66 -10.26 -5.14
C ASP A 214 -14.83 -9.66 -4.37
N THR A 215 -14.55 -8.71 -3.48
CA THR A 215 -15.60 -7.99 -2.73
C THR A 215 -15.31 -6.50 -2.64
N ILE A 216 -16.37 -5.71 -2.55
CA ILE A 216 -16.28 -4.28 -2.27
C ILE A 216 -17.31 -3.86 -1.23
N THR A 217 -16.90 -2.99 -0.30
CA THR A 217 -17.76 -2.22 0.57
C THR A 217 -17.51 -0.75 0.32
N ASN A 218 -18.43 -0.10 -0.40
CA ASN A 218 -18.28 1.32 -0.71
C ASN A 218 -19.25 2.15 0.10
N ASN A 219 -18.73 2.90 1.07
CA ASN A 219 -19.47 3.87 1.87
C ASN A 219 -19.19 5.32 1.44
N GLY A 220 -18.22 5.52 0.57
CA GLY A 220 -17.79 6.82 0.06
C GLY A 220 -18.03 6.97 -1.43
N THR A 221 -17.13 7.67 -2.11
CA THR A 221 -17.17 7.86 -3.56
C THR A 221 -16.10 7.00 -4.22
N LEU A 222 -16.53 6.13 -5.15
CA LEU A 222 -15.67 5.43 -6.08
C LEU A 222 -15.98 5.96 -7.48
N ASP A 223 -15.10 6.78 -8.04
CA ASP A 223 -15.31 7.45 -9.31
C ASP A 223 -14.17 7.25 -10.31
N GLY A 224 -14.30 7.84 -11.47
CA GLY A 224 -13.27 7.90 -12.51
C GLY A 224 -13.65 7.25 -13.82
N ASN A 225 -12.75 7.31 -14.78
CA ASN A 225 -12.97 6.86 -16.15
C ASN A 225 -12.47 5.43 -16.42
N GLY A 226 -12.17 4.69 -15.37
CA GLY A 226 -11.60 3.35 -15.45
C GLY A 226 -12.65 2.26 -15.62
N SER A 227 -12.20 1.05 -15.38
CA SER A 227 -13.02 -0.17 -15.39
C SER A 227 -12.98 -0.83 -14.03
N ILE A 228 -14.12 -1.31 -13.56
CA ILE A 228 -14.19 -2.10 -12.34
C ILE A 228 -14.92 -3.43 -12.59
N THR A 229 -14.32 -4.51 -12.08
CA THR A 229 -14.96 -5.83 -12.01
C THR A 229 -15.14 -6.21 -10.56
N ILE A 230 -16.38 -6.48 -10.17
CA ILE A 230 -16.79 -6.73 -8.80
C ILE A 230 -17.33 -8.17 -8.69
N GLY A 231 -16.73 -8.99 -7.84
CA GLY A 231 -17.19 -10.33 -7.51
C GLY A 231 -18.41 -10.34 -6.60
N GLY A 232 -18.61 -9.30 -5.79
CA GLY A 232 -19.77 -9.14 -4.91
C GLY A 232 -19.55 -8.01 -3.91
N GLY A 233 -20.50 -7.83 -2.97
CA GLY A 233 -20.36 -6.82 -1.91
C GLY A 233 -21.51 -5.81 -1.86
N GLU A 234 -21.20 -4.59 -1.45
CA GLU A 234 -22.21 -3.55 -1.28
C GLU A 234 -21.74 -2.14 -1.64
N ASN A 235 -22.69 -1.34 -2.13
CA ASN A 235 -22.65 0.11 -2.19
C ASN A 235 -23.70 0.64 -1.20
N SER A 236 -23.24 1.28 -0.11
CA SER A 236 -24.16 1.73 0.95
C SER A 236 -25.05 2.89 0.48
N THR A 237 -26.00 3.30 1.33
CA THR A 237 -26.92 4.40 1.01
C THR A 237 -26.23 5.75 0.78
N THR A 238 -25.03 5.93 1.29
CA THR A 238 -24.18 7.11 1.07
C THR A 238 -23.14 6.87 -0.03
N GLY A 239 -23.01 5.63 -0.50
CA GLY A 239 -22.02 5.22 -1.48
C GLY A 239 -22.36 5.67 -2.90
N VAL A 240 -21.35 6.14 -3.60
CA VAL A 240 -21.42 6.46 -5.03
C VAL A 240 -20.41 5.63 -5.78
N ILE A 241 -20.85 4.92 -6.82
CA ILE A 241 -19.95 4.25 -7.77
C ILE A 241 -20.21 4.84 -9.15
N SER A 242 -19.22 5.47 -9.76
CA SER A 242 -19.31 6.04 -11.11
C SER A 242 -18.05 5.68 -11.91
N GLN A 243 -18.20 4.75 -12.85
CA GLN A 243 -17.09 4.27 -13.68
C GLN A 243 -17.49 4.22 -15.15
N ASN A 244 -16.50 4.22 -16.05
CA ASN A 244 -16.81 3.98 -17.48
C ASN A 244 -17.36 2.58 -17.68
N ASN A 245 -16.70 1.58 -17.14
CA ASN A 245 -17.14 0.19 -17.33
C ASN A 245 -17.32 -0.49 -15.96
N ILE A 246 -18.49 -1.06 -15.74
CA ILE A 246 -18.82 -1.81 -14.53
C ILE A 246 -19.22 -3.23 -14.91
N THR A 247 -18.58 -4.21 -14.30
CA THR A 247 -18.92 -5.64 -14.42
C THR A 247 -19.21 -6.20 -13.04
N ILE A 248 -20.40 -6.79 -12.87
CA ILE A 248 -20.85 -7.45 -11.64
C ILE A 248 -20.96 -8.94 -11.91
N ASN A 249 -20.14 -9.73 -11.22
CA ASN A 249 -20.04 -11.19 -11.40
C ASN A 249 -20.60 -11.99 -10.21
N GLY A 250 -20.87 -11.34 -9.08
CA GLY A 250 -21.46 -11.95 -7.89
C GLY A 250 -22.51 -11.05 -7.25
N ASN A 251 -23.18 -11.55 -6.24
CA ASN A 251 -24.29 -10.84 -5.60
C ASN A 251 -23.87 -9.49 -5.04
N PHE A 252 -24.58 -8.46 -5.41
CA PHE A 252 -24.24 -7.08 -5.06
C PHE A 252 -25.45 -6.31 -4.52
N ALA A 253 -25.29 -5.70 -3.34
CA ALA A 253 -26.30 -4.84 -2.76
C ALA A 253 -26.01 -3.38 -3.11
N ASN A 254 -26.79 -2.78 -4.04
CA ASN A 254 -26.69 -1.36 -4.33
C ASN A 254 -27.80 -0.59 -3.63
N ASN A 255 -27.48 0.07 -2.54
CA ASN A 255 -28.37 0.94 -1.78
C ASN A 255 -28.10 2.43 -2.02
N GLY A 256 -27.02 2.76 -2.71
CA GLY A 256 -26.61 4.10 -3.11
C GLY A 256 -26.73 4.33 -4.61
N ASP A 257 -25.89 5.19 -5.15
CA ASP A 257 -25.89 5.51 -6.57
C ASP A 257 -24.82 4.68 -7.32
N MET A 258 -25.20 4.05 -8.42
CA MET A 258 -24.29 3.35 -9.32
C MET A 258 -24.49 3.84 -10.76
N THR A 259 -23.43 4.29 -11.41
CA THR A 259 -23.45 4.79 -12.78
C THR A 259 -22.37 4.14 -13.64
N ALA A 260 -22.79 3.45 -14.72
CA ALA A 260 -21.91 2.94 -15.76
C ALA A 260 -21.98 3.87 -16.99
N ASN A 261 -20.97 4.74 -17.14
CA ASN A 261 -20.96 5.80 -18.14
C ASN A 261 -20.79 5.29 -19.60
N ASN A 262 -20.24 4.10 -19.78
CA ASN A 262 -20.02 3.49 -21.09
C ASN A 262 -20.62 2.11 -21.18
N SER A 263 -20.18 1.15 -20.37
CA SER A 263 -20.70 -0.21 -20.43
C SER A 263 -20.99 -0.81 -19.06
N PHE A 264 -22.08 -1.57 -19.01
CA PHE A 264 -22.51 -2.32 -17.83
C PHE A 264 -22.67 -3.79 -18.19
N SER A 265 -22.18 -4.67 -17.34
CA SER A 265 -22.38 -6.11 -17.46
C SER A 265 -22.77 -6.70 -16.11
N ASN A 266 -23.89 -7.40 -16.06
CA ASN A 266 -24.32 -8.10 -14.85
C ASN A 266 -24.62 -9.56 -15.15
N SER A 267 -24.03 -10.46 -14.36
CA SER A 267 -24.29 -11.90 -14.43
C SER A 267 -24.83 -12.49 -13.12
N ALA A 268 -25.10 -11.66 -12.12
CA ALA A 268 -25.52 -12.08 -10.79
C ALA A 268 -26.74 -11.30 -10.28
N ASP A 269 -27.06 -11.41 -9.01
CA ASP A 269 -28.15 -10.68 -8.40
C ASP A 269 -27.68 -9.30 -7.90
N ILE A 270 -28.27 -8.24 -8.46
CA ILE A 270 -28.14 -6.88 -7.92
C ILE A 270 -29.44 -6.56 -7.19
N THR A 271 -29.32 -6.25 -5.90
CA THR A 271 -30.44 -5.92 -5.02
C THR A 271 -30.24 -4.58 -4.34
N GLY A 272 -31.30 -4.03 -3.75
CA GLY A 272 -31.23 -2.81 -2.96
C GLY A 272 -32.20 -1.73 -3.42
N GLY A 273 -32.25 -0.64 -2.64
CA GLY A 273 -33.14 0.50 -2.89
C GLY A 273 -32.47 1.65 -3.63
N GLY A 274 -31.25 1.48 -4.09
CA GLY A 274 -30.46 2.53 -4.74
C GLY A 274 -30.84 2.80 -6.19
N ASN A 275 -30.07 3.68 -6.82
CA ASN A 275 -30.23 4.07 -8.22
C ASN A 275 -29.17 3.37 -9.09
N LEU A 276 -29.59 2.92 -10.27
CA LEU A 276 -28.71 2.31 -11.27
C LEU A 276 -28.87 3.03 -12.61
N ASN A 277 -27.82 3.74 -13.01
CA ASN A 277 -27.76 4.46 -14.28
C ASN A 277 -26.84 3.71 -15.26
N ILE A 278 -27.36 3.37 -16.42
CA ILE A 278 -26.67 2.56 -17.42
C ILE A 278 -26.72 3.30 -18.76
N ASN A 279 -25.55 3.60 -19.34
CA ASN A 279 -25.52 4.02 -20.74
C ASN A 279 -25.82 2.82 -21.65
N ASN A 280 -24.92 1.85 -21.73
CA ASN A 280 -25.18 0.62 -22.49
C ASN A 280 -24.87 -0.61 -21.64
N GLY A 281 -25.57 -1.71 -21.81
CA GLY A 281 -25.28 -2.88 -20.98
C GLY A 281 -25.92 -4.18 -21.42
N ASN A 282 -25.43 -5.23 -20.76
CA ASN A 282 -25.99 -6.59 -20.84
C ASN A 282 -26.32 -7.08 -19.45
N ASN A 283 -27.48 -7.64 -19.28
CA ASN A 283 -27.91 -8.29 -18.07
C ASN A 283 -28.30 -9.75 -18.33
N THR A 284 -27.70 -10.66 -17.60
CA THR A 284 -28.05 -12.08 -17.56
C THR A 284 -28.48 -12.53 -16.17
N GLY A 285 -28.26 -11.72 -15.17
CA GLY A 285 -28.69 -11.94 -13.78
C GLY A 285 -29.97 -11.19 -13.44
N ASN A 286 -30.26 -11.08 -12.15
CA ASN A 286 -31.44 -10.37 -11.68
C ASN A 286 -31.06 -8.96 -11.21
N ILE A 287 -31.88 -7.97 -11.50
CA ILE A 287 -31.73 -6.60 -11.01
C ILE A 287 -33.00 -6.20 -10.28
N THR A 288 -32.85 -5.81 -8.99
CA THR A 288 -33.93 -5.22 -8.20
C THR A 288 -33.41 -3.92 -7.59
N GLN A 289 -33.92 -2.78 -8.04
CA GLN A 289 -33.42 -1.46 -7.62
C GLN A 289 -34.59 -0.49 -7.34
N GLY A 290 -34.29 0.60 -6.63
CA GLY A 290 -35.24 1.69 -6.43
C GLY A 290 -35.59 2.38 -7.74
N GLU A 291 -34.55 2.77 -8.49
CA GLU A 291 -34.67 3.41 -9.80
C GLU A 291 -33.65 2.84 -10.78
N ILE A 292 -34.03 2.68 -12.04
CA ILE A 292 -33.15 2.30 -13.14
C ILE A 292 -33.35 3.31 -14.28
N THR A 293 -32.22 3.95 -14.68
CA THR A 293 -32.17 4.81 -15.87
C THR A 293 -31.29 4.16 -16.94
N VAL A 294 -31.77 4.10 -18.16
CA VAL A 294 -31.05 3.57 -19.32
C VAL A 294 -30.95 4.65 -20.38
N ASP A 295 -29.80 5.28 -20.57
CA ASP A 295 -29.60 6.34 -21.55
C ASP A 295 -29.40 5.82 -22.98
N GLY A 296 -28.93 4.60 -23.13
CA GLY A 296 -28.66 3.96 -24.41
C GLY A 296 -29.42 2.64 -24.56
N LYS A 297 -28.69 1.51 -24.54
CA LYS A 297 -29.29 0.19 -24.74
C LYS A 297 -28.96 -0.77 -23.62
N LEU A 298 -29.97 -1.31 -22.95
CA LEU A 298 -29.83 -2.46 -22.05
C LEU A 298 -30.44 -3.71 -22.68
N THR A 299 -29.59 -4.73 -22.89
CA THR A 299 -30.04 -6.05 -23.35
C THR A 299 -30.20 -6.96 -22.16
N ASN A 300 -31.40 -7.49 -21.93
CA ASN A 300 -31.69 -8.46 -20.87
C ASN A 300 -31.91 -9.84 -21.49
N THR A 301 -30.99 -10.78 -21.21
CA THR A 301 -31.06 -12.15 -21.73
C THR A 301 -31.02 -13.17 -20.59
N GLY A 302 -32.17 -13.65 -20.16
CA GLY A 302 -32.32 -14.72 -19.18
C GLY A 302 -32.47 -14.25 -17.71
N GLY A 303 -32.24 -12.99 -17.41
CA GLY A 303 -32.42 -12.40 -16.08
C GLY A 303 -33.77 -11.67 -15.94
N SER A 304 -34.07 -11.23 -14.72
CA SER A 304 -35.21 -10.37 -14.42
C SER A 304 -34.76 -8.94 -14.09
N ILE A 305 -35.59 -7.96 -14.43
CA ILE A 305 -35.39 -6.57 -14.03
C ILE A 305 -36.67 -6.10 -13.33
N SER A 306 -36.50 -5.60 -12.09
CA SER A 306 -37.57 -5.03 -11.27
C SER A 306 -37.08 -3.72 -10.65
N ALA A 307 -37.87 -2.66 -10.77
CA ALA A 307 -37.55 -1.39 -10.15
C ALA A 307 -38.83 -0.65 -9.75
N GLY A 308 -38.68 0.27 -8.79
CA GLY A 308 -39.76 1.20 -8.43
C GLY A 308 -40.11 2.14 -9.58
N SER A 309 -39.07 2.56 -10.35
CA SER A 309 -39.21 3.31 -11.59
C SER A 309 -38.16 2.90 -12.63
N ILE A 310 -38.53 2.93 -13.91
CA ILE A 310 -37.61 2.71 -15.04
C ILE A 310 -37.79 3.85 -16.03
N ALA A 311 -36.67 4.56 -16.29
CA ALA A 311 -36.58 5.59 -17.33
C ALA A 311 -35.70 5.08 -18.48
N ASN A 312 -36.08 5.44 -19.75
CA ASN A 312 -35.32 5.09 -20.94
C ASN A 312 -35.39 6.25 -21.92
#